data_9cdc2873ed3f83632c6c3efe4eff494a
#
_entry.id   9cdc2873ed3f83632c6c3efe4eff494a
#
_cell.length_a   1.000
_cell.length_b   1.000
_cell.length_c   1.000
_cell.angle_alpha   90.00
_cell.angle_beta   90.00
_cell.angle_gamma   90.00
#
_symmetry.space_group_name_H-M   'P 1'
#
loop_
_entity.id
_entity.type
_entity.pdbx_description
1 polymer ?
#
loop_
_entity_poly.entity_id
_entity_poly.type
_entity_poly.pdbx_seq_one_letter_code
_entity_poly.pdbx_strand_id
1 'polypeptide(L)'
;MKELTFYWLPNCSTCQKAVRWLDRRGVTVSKFRDIKEDPLSLAEVLELSRMLGGPGELFSKRAVKYREMKLNERTLSDAEMIDLMADEYTFLKRPIMVIGDHATAGFFEMSYESFLDRYYF
;
A
#
# COMPACT_ATOMS: atom_id res chain seq x y z
N MET A 1 -3.61 20.33 -9.22
CA MET A 1 -3.60 19.17 -8.33
C MET A 1 -2.80 18.04 -8.95
N LYS A 2 -2.16 17.26 -8.14
CA LYS A 2 -1.27 16.19 -8.60
C LYS A 2 -2.04 14.91 -8.89
N GLU A 3 -1.47 14.07 -9.75
CA GLU A 3 -2.02 12.74 -9.99
C GLU A 3 -1.83 11.88 -8.75
N LEU A 4 -2.86 11.12 -8.40
CA LEU A 4 -2.87 10.23 -7.26
C LEU A 4 -3.26 8.84 -7.71
N THR A 5 -2.37 7.87 -7.47
CA THR A 5 -2.64 6.45 -7.73
C THR A 5 -2.97 5.77 -6.40
N PHE A 6 -4.04 5.00 -6.40
CA PHE A 6 -4.54 4.35 -5.20
C PHE A 6 -4.57 2.83 -5.41
N TYR A 7 -3.69 2.13 -4.72
CA TYR A 7 -3.57 0.67 -4.80
C TYR A 7 -4.44 0.08 -3.69
N TRP A 8 -5.38 -0.76 -4.06
CA TRP A 8 -6.41 -1.20 -3.13
C TRP A 8 -7.00 -2.57 -3.47
N LEU A 9 -7.91 -3.01 -2.62
CA LEU A 9 -8.86 -4.09 -2.92
C LEU A 9 -10.25 -3.48 -2.75
N PRO A 10 -11.14 -3.57 -3.76
CA PRO A 10 -12.47 -2.95 -3.69
C PRO A 10 -13.34 -3.39 -2.52
N ASN A 11 -13.17 -4.62 -2.05
CA ASN A 11 -13.92 -5.16 -0.91
C ASN A 11 -13.16 -5.15 0.41
N CYS A 12 -12.05 -4.44 0.49
CA CYS A 12 -11.33 -4.21 1.74
C CYS A 12 -11.97 -3.04 2.49
N SER A 13 -12.44 -3.26 3.73
CA SER A 13 -13.14 -2.24 4.50
C SER A 13 -12.27 -1.02 4.79
N THR A 14 -11.00 -1.21 5.11
CA THR A 14 -10.07 -0.11 5.33
C THR A 14 -9.86 0.72 4.07
N CYS A 15 -9.76 0.05 2.92
CA CYS A 15 -9.64 0.72 1.62
C CYS A 15 -10.89 1.57 1.33
N GLN A 16 -12.07 1.01 1.58
CA GLN A 16 -13.33 1.72 1.37
C GLN A 16 -13.47 2.95 2.28
N LYS A 17 -13.04 2.83 3.52
CA LYS A 17 -13.03 3.96 4.47
C LYS A 17 -12.11 5.07 3.98
N ALA A 18 -10.94 4.71 3.48
CA ALA A 18 -9.97 5.66 2.95
C ALA A 18 -10.54 6.42 1.74
N VAL A 19 -11.17 5.71 0.82
CA VAL A 19 -11.78 6.32 -0.36
C VAL A 19 -12.87 7.32 0.03
N ARG A 20 -13.75 6.94 0.97
CA ARG A 20 -14.80 7.83 1.45
C ARG A 20 -14.22 9.08 2.12
N TRP A 21 -13.15 8.90 2.88
CA TRP A 21 -12.46 10.02 3.54
C TRP A 21 -11.86 10.99 2.52
N LEU A 22 -11.18 10.44 1.49
CA LEU A 22 -10.61 11.25 0.40
C LEU A 22 -11.71 12.02 -0.33
N ASP A 23 -12.82 11.37 -0.63
CA ASP A 23 -13.95 11.98 -1.33
C ASP A 23 -14.50 13.18 -0.52
N ARG A 24 -14.67 13.02 0.79
CA ARG A 24 -15.12 14.11 1.66
C ARG A 24 -14.14 15.28 1.70
N ARG A 25 -12.86 15.04 1.46
CA ARG A 25 -11.83 16.08 1.41
C ARG A 25 -11.71 16.73 0.02
N GLY A 26 -12.53 16.32 -0.93
CA GLY A 26 -12.48 16.84 -2.29
C GLY A 26 -11.26 16.37 -3.07
N VAL A 27 -10.66 15.24 -2.68
CA VAL A 27 -9.50 14.67 -3.35
C VAL A 27 -9.95 13.69 -4.41
N THR A 28 -9.47 13.87 -5.64
CA THR A 28 -9.78 12.99 -6.77
C THR A 28 -8.65 11.97 -6.94
N VAL A 29 -9.03 10.70 -6.90
CA VAL A 29 -8.10 9.61 -7.24
C VAL A 29 -8.01 9.53 -8.76
N SER A 30 -6.81 9.69 -9.30
CA SER A 30 -6.58 9.67 -10.74
C SER A 30 -6.64 8.25 -11.31
N LYS A 31 -6.13 7.29 -10.54
CA LYS A 31 -6.07 5.90 -10.96
C LYS A 31 -6.24 4.96 -9.76
N PHE A 32 -7.22 4.07 -9.87
CA PHE A 32 -7.37 2.95 -8.92
C PHE A 32 -6.69 1.73 -9.52
N ARG A 33 -5.93 1.01 -8.70
CA ARG A 33 -5.35 -0.25 -9.10
C ARG A 33 -5.75 -1.34 -8.12
N ASP A 34 -6.49 -2.33 -8.62
CA ASP A 34 -6.87 -3.53 -7.87
C ASP A 34 -5.68 -4.48 -7.89
N ILE A 35 -5.01 -4.62 -6.75
CA ILE A 35 -3.75 -5.38 -6.68
C ILE A 35 -3.96 -6.89 -6.76
N LYS A 36 -5.20 -7.36 -6.68
CA LYS A 36 -5.52 -8.77 -6.89
C LYS A 36 -5.68 -9.08 -8.39
N GLU A 37 -6.47 -8.24 -9.08
CA GLU A 37 -6.73 -8.43 -10.50
C GLU A 37 -5.58 -7.97 -11.39
N ASP A 38 -4.81 -6.98 -10.91
CA ASP A 38 -3.65 -6.42 -11.60
C ASP A 38 -2.47 -6.40 -10.63
N PRO A 39 -1.84 -7.56 -10.39
CA PRO A 39 -0.78 -7.67 -9.37
C PRO A 39 0.43 -6.79 -9.67
N LEU A 40 1.10 -6.39 -8.60
CA LEU A 40 2.34 -5.63 -8.71
C LEU A 40 3.48 -6.52 -9.19
N SER A 41 4.29 -5.98 -10.09
CA SER A 41 5.52 -6.64 -10.50
C SER A 41 6.59 -6.52 -9.40
N LEU A 42 7.64 -7.32 -9.51
CA LEU A 42 8.79 -7.23 -8.60
C LEU A 42 9.37 -5.81 -8.60
N ALA A 43 9.52 -5.21 -9.78
CA ALA A 43 10.05 -3.85 -9.93
C ALA A 43 9.16 -2.83 -9.20
N GLU A 44 7.83 -2.99 -9.29
CA GLU A 44 6.89 -2.10 -8.63
C GLU A 44 6.94 -2.25 -7.10
N VAL A 45 7.08 -3.47 -6.60
CA VAL A 45 7.25 -3.72 -5.16
C VAL A 45 8.53 -3.07 -4.66
N LEU A 46 9.63 -3.21 -5.40
CA LEU A 46 10.91 -2.58 -5.07
C LEU A 46 10.77 -1.06 -4.98
N GLU A 47 10.11 -0.46 -5.96
CA GLU A 47 9.94 1.00 -6.02
C GLU A 47 9.06 1.52 -4.88
N LEU A 48 7.95 0.86 -4.60
CA LEU A 48 7.08 1.23 -3.47
C LEU A 48 7.82 1.07 -2.14
N SER A 49 8.60 0.00 -2.00
CA SER A 49 9.42 -0.22 -0.80
C SER A 49 10.41 0.92 -0.60
N ARG A 50 11.06 1.37 -1.69
CA ARG A 50 11.97 2.51 -1.66
C ARG A 50 11.25 3.78 -1.19
N MET A 51 10.09 4.06 -1.77
CA MET A 51 9.30 5.25 -1.43
C MET A 51 8.89 5.27 0.05
N LEU A 52 8.66 4.10 0.63
CA LEU A 52 8.18 3.97 2.01
C LEU A 52 9.31 3.88 3.04
N GLY A 53 10.56 3.76 2.60
CA GLY A 53 11.70 3.65 3.49
C GLY A 53 12.14 2.24 3.81
N GLY A 54 11.64 1.26 3.07
CA GLY A 54 12.03 -0.13 3.18
C GLY A 54 10.86 -1.10 3.03
N PRO A 55 11.14 -2.36 2.70
CA PRO A 55 10.08 -3.37 2.49
C PRO A 55 9.26 -3.65 3.75
N GLY A 56 9.85 -3.50 4.94
CA GLY A 56 9.12 -3.68 6.19
C GLY A 56 7.96 -2.69 6.37
N GLU A 57 8.05 -1.52 5.76
CA GLU A 57 7.00 -0.51 5.80
C GLU A 57 5.82 -0.85 4.89
N LEU A 58 6.05 -1.71 3.91
CA LEU A 58 5.02 -2.15 2.95
C LEU A 58 4.44 -3.52 3.31
N PHE A 59 5.20 -4.33 4.01
CA PHE A 59 4.87 -5.73 4.29
C PHE A 59 3.80 -5.84 5.39
N SER A 60 2.73 -6.63 5.11
CA SER A 60 1.66 -6.88 6.07
C SER A 60 1.83 -8.23 6.75
N LYS A 61 1.95 -8.23 8.06
CA LYS A 61 1.99 -9.45 8.88
C LYS A 61 0.61 -9.97 9.22
N ARG A 62 -0.45 -9.30 8.75
CA ARG A 62 -1.85 -9.68 8.99
C ARG A 62 -2.37 -10.70 7.99
N ALA A 63 -1.63 -10.95 6.91
CA ALA A 63 -2.04 -11.93 5.90
C ALA A 63 -2.18 -13.31 6.52
N VAL A 64 -3.23 -14.03 6.14
CA VAL A 64 -3.47 -15.41 6.60
C VAL A 64 -2.26 -16.28 6.28
N LYS A 65 -1.70 -16.12 5.09
CA LYS A 65 -0.51 -16.88 4.64
C LYS A 65 0.72 -16.64 5.50
N TYR A 66 0.80 -15.50 6.18
CA TYR A 66 1.91 -15.22 7.09
C TYR A 66 2.00 -16.29 8.19
N ARG A 67 0.85 -16.66 8.76
CA ARG A 67 0.78 -17.72 9.77
C ARG A 67 0.82 -19.11 9.17
N GLU A 68 0.12 -19.32 8.05
CA GLU A 68 0.11 -20.62 7.37
C GLU A 68 1.52 -21.06 6.97
N MET A 69 2.35 -20.11 6.52
CA MET A 69 3.73 -20.35 6.13
C MET A 69 4.69 -20.30 7.31
N LYS A 70 4.18 -20.09 8.52
CA LYS A 70 4.97 -19.99 9.77
C LYS A 70 6.05 -18.91 9.72
N LEU A 71 5.77 -17.81 9.01
CA LEU A 71 6.71 -16.70 8.88
C LEU A 71 6.87 -15.94 10.20
N ASN A 72 5.91 -16.06 11.11
CA ASN A 72 5.97 -15.50 12.45
C ASN A 72 7.01 -16.20 13.36
N GLU A 73 7.51 -17.36 12.93
CA GLU A 73 8.48 -18.15 13.70
C GLU A 73 9.92 -17.82 13.35
N ARG A 74 10.15 -16.91 12.41
CA ARG A 74 11.49 -16.50 12.00
C ARG A 74 11.54 -15.03 11.56
N THR A 75 12.74 -14.49 11.48
CA THR A 75 12.95 -13.12 10.98
C THR A 75 13.11 -13.17 9.45
N LEU A 76 12.32 -12.35 8.74
CA LEU A 76 12.42 -12.24 7.29
C LEU A 76 13.45 -11.19 6.92
N SER A 77 14.25 -11.50 5.89
CA SER A 77 15.14 -10.50 5.29
C SER A 77 14.33 -9.57 4.38
N ASP A 78 14.93 -8.43 4.03
CA ASP A 78 14.30 -7.50 3.07
C ASP A 78 14.01 -8.19 1.73
N ALA A 79 14.96 -8.96 1.23
CA ALA A 79 14.79 -9.68 -0.04
C ALA A 79 13.64 -10.68 0.02
N GLU A 80 13.50 -11.40 1.14
CA GLU A 80 12.39 -12.35 1.32
C GLU A 80 11.05 -11.64 1.35
N MET A 81 10.95 -10.50 2.05
CA MET A 81 9.72 -9.71 2.09
C MET A 81 9.31 -9.23 0.70
N ILE A 82 10.27 -8.76 -0.07
CA ILE A 82 10.03 -8.29 -1.44
C ILE A 82 9.51 -9.42 -2.32
N ASP A 83 10.15 -10.58 -2.27
CA ASP A 83 9.71 -11.74 -3.06
C ASP A 83 8.31 -12.20 -2.67
N LEU A 84 8.02 -12.24 -1.37
CA LEU A 84 6.69 -12.62 -0.88
C LEU A 84 5.61 -11.64 -1.34
N MET A 85 5.88 -10.34 -1.26
CA MET A 85 4.93 -9.31 -1.70
C MET A 85 4.68 -9.35 -3.20
N ALA A 86 5.70 -9.63 -3.99
CA ALA A 86 5.56 -9.75 -5.44
C ALA A 86 4.78 -11.01 -5.83
N ASP A 87 4.87 -12.04 -5.03
CA ASP A 87 4.26 -13.34 -5.29
C ASP A 87 2.83 -13.44 -4.79
N GLU A 88 2.49 -12.71 -3.70
CA GLU A 88 1.19 -12.81 -3.05
C GLU A 88 0.72 -11.43 -2.57
N TYR A 89 -0.35 -10.93 -3.18
CA TYR A 89 -0.85 -9.57 -2.91
C TYR A 89 -1.29 -9.36 -1.45
N THR A 90 -1.69 -10.41 -0.74
CA THR A 90 -2.15 -10.27 0.65
C THR A 90 -1.03 -9.88 1.61
N PHE A 91 0.24 -10.00 1.20
CA PHE A 91 1.37 -9.53 1.98
C PHE A 91 1.59 -8.01 1.87
N LEU A 92 0.85 -7.33 0.99
CA LEU A 92 0.94 -5.88 0.86
C LEU A 92 0.01 -5.19 1.86
N LYS A 93 0.50 -4.17 2.55
CA LYS A 93 -0.38 -3.29 3.32
C LYS A 93 -1.33 -2.57 2.37
N ARG A 94 -2.55 -2.32 2.81
CA ARG A 94 -3.59 -1.69 1.99
C ARG A 94 -4.35 -0.64 2.79
N PRO A 95 -4.77 0.44 2.16
CA PRO A 95 -4.43 0.86 0.80
C PRO A 95 -3.03 1.48 0.72
N ILE A 96 -2.53 1.64 -0.50
CA ILE A 96 -1.28 2.36 -0.76
C ILE A 96 -1.62 3.56 -1.63
N MET A 97 -1.21 4.75 -1.22
CA MET A 97 -1.46 5.98 -1.98
C MET A 97 -0.13 6.53 -2.46
N VAL A 98 -0.04 6.82 -3.76
CA VAL A 98 1.17 7.33 -4.39
C VAL A 98 0.88 8.66 -5.09
N ILE A 99 1.70 9.66 -4.80
CA ILE A 99 1.69 10.96 -5.47
C ILE A 99 3.13 11.28 -5.86
N GLY A 100 3.40 11.30 -7.19
CA GLY A 100 4.75 11.52 -7.68
C GLY A 100 5.71 10.46 -7.16
N ASP A 101 6.73 10.88 -6.44
CA ASP A 101 7.77 10.01 -5.90
C ASP A 101 7.55 9.68 -4.42
N HIS A 102 6.35 9.90 -3.93
CA HIS A 102 6.01 9.74 -2.50
C HIS A 102 4.84 8.79 -2.32
N ALA A 103 4.89 7.99 -1.25
CA ALA A 103 3.87 7.00 -0.96
C ALA A 103 3.54 6.94 0.52
N THR A 104 2.33 6.48 0.82
CA THR A 104 1.94 6.13 2.19
C THR A 104 1.14 4.83 2.15
N ALA A 105 1.31 3.97 3.14
CA ALA A 105 0.67 2.66 3.23
C ALA A 105 -0.23 2.58 4.48
N GLY A 106 -1.38 1.95 4.32
CA GLY A 106 -2.41 1.91 5.35
C GLY A 106 -3.30 3.14 5.30
N PHE A 107 -4.20 3.26 6.27
CA PHE A 107 -5.07 4.42 6.36
C PHE A 107 -5.11 4.94 7.80
N PHE A 108 -4.53 6.12 8.00
CA PHE A 108 -4.57 6.88 9.24
C PHE A 108 -4.88 8.32 8.86
N GLU A 109 -5.95 8.89 9.41
CA GLU A 109 -6.43 10.22 9.00
C GLU A 109 -5.36 11.29 9.13
N MET A 110 -4.63 11.32 10.25
CA MET A 110 -3.58 12.31 10.46
C MET A 110 -2.46 12.18 9.44
N SER A 111 -2.06 10.95 9.13
CA SER A 111 -1.02 10.70 8.13
C SER A 111 -1.47 11.15 6.74
N TYR A 112 -2.74 10.89 6.40
CA TYR A 112 -3.31 11.30 5.12
C TYR A 112 -3.40 12.83 5.00
N GLU A 113 -3.81 13.51 6.07
CA GLU A 113 -3.82 14.97 6.10
C GLU A 113 -2.44 15.55 5.76
N SER A 114 -1.42 15.09 6.48
CA SER A 114 -0.05 15.56 6.25
C SER A 114 0.45 15.24 4.85
N PHE A 115 0.18 14.04 4.38
CA PHE A 115 0.60 13.59 3.06
C PHE A 115 -0.03 14.43 1.94
N LEU A 116 -1.33 14.68 2.04
CA LEU A 116 -2.05 15.49 1.04
C LEU A 116 -1.60 16.94 1.07
N ASP A 117 -1.39 17.49 2.26
CA ASP A 117 -0.90 18.89 2.38
C ASP A 117 0.45 19.05 1.74
N ARG A 118 1.32 18.04 1.83
CA ARG A 118 2.67 18.10 1.27
C ARG A 118 2.71 17.84 -0.23
N TYR A 119 1.92 16.90 -0.73
CA TYR A 119 2.12 16.36 -2.07
C TYR A 119 0.95 16.52 -3.03
N TYR A 120 -0.27 16.70 -2.55
CA TYR A 120 -1.46 16.81 -3.40
C TYR A 120 -1.88 18.26 -3.61
N PHE A 121 -2.05 18.97 -2.52
CA PHE A 121 -2.45 20.38 -2.54
C PHE A 121 -1.21 21.31 -2.69
#